data_775a4a9699b75365b4b8af7dbfb1c100
#
_entry.id   775a4a9699b75365b4b8af7dbfb1c100
#
_cell.length_a   1.000
_cell.length_b   1.000
_cell.length_c   1.000
_cell.angle_alpha   90.00
_cell.angle_beta   90.00
_cell.angle_gamma   90.00
#
_symmetry.space_group_name_H-M   'P 1'
#
loop_
_entity.id
_entity.type
_entity.pdbx_description
1 polymer ?
#
loop_
_entity_poly.entity_id
_entity_poly.type
_entity_poly.pdbx_seq_one_letter_code
_entity_poly.pdbx_strand_id
1 'polypeptide(L)'
;MSGPEPLAVRGLSVRRVGDGQLVLPATDLRLGAGEVVAVVGASGTGKSSLLHALVGSLPTGLHRDGGMVRWRGRPVPEGRAARRWRRAHCGYVGQDPILALNPLWSVARLVGEQLSGSRRDRAQRVREVCDLLGLPAELASRRGSELSGGQAQRVALARALVAEPDVLLLDEPTSALDVATRGLIVEAVRARRDGCTLLVTHDPFLVSAADRVVDLAPPSTVTRPSTVTRPSTVTSPSVRGPAAAPPAPGHRTEPPLTVQGLRVTRPDGAPLVDDVYLELAHGSWTTILGPSGSGKTSLLYAVVGRRPCQGGRLLLRGHPLPADVRQRDREQRRAVQLVGQHPSGELNPAYRVGVAVARPLTVLHGLGRRDRARETLRLLGSVGLAAEIARRRPHALSGGQRQRVALARALAARPAVLLLDEPTSALDRASAAVVLDLLDRLRADGLAILSVTHDPTVAARADRVLHVHHRRLVEGRPDGPLPHTDNRTEESGAR
;
A
#
# COMPACT_ATOMS: atom_id res chain seq x y z
N MET A 1 27.98 -0.92 -31.92
CA MET A 1 28.04 -2.38 -31.66
C MET A 1 27.44 -2.58 -30.26
N SER A 2 26.21 -3.08 -30.18
CA SER A 2 25.56 -3.35 -28.92
C SER A 2 26.29 -4.49 -28.22
N GLY A 3 26.80 -4.23 -27.02
CA GLY A 3 27.44 -5.26 -26.18
C GLY A 3 26.49 -6.42 -25.91
N PRO A 4 26.99 -7.58 -25.46
CA PRO A 4 26.17 -8.76 -25.21
C PRO A 4 25.05 -8.41 -24.24
N GLU A 5 23.79 -8.62 -24.63
CA GLU A 5 22.60 -8.44 -23.79
C GLU A 5 22.69 -9.34 -22.56
N PRO A 6 22.79 -8.77 -21.33
CA PRO A 6 22.93 -9.59 -20.14
C PRO A 6 21.70 -10.44 -19.86
N LEU A 7 20.48 -9.95 -20.16
CA LEU A 7 19.25 -10.72 -19.97
C LEU A 7 18.36 -10.63 -21.23
N ALA A 8 18.05 -11.80 -21.80
CA ALA A 8 17.16 -11.91 -22.96
C ALA A 8 16.03 -12.90 -22.67
N VAL A 9 14.81 -12.48 -23.00
CA VAL A 9 13.57 -13.23 -22.83
C VAL A 9 12.90 -13.34 -24.21
N ARG A 10 12.48 -14.55 -24.58
CA ARG A 10 11.75 -14.77 -25.84
C ARG A 10 10.53 -15.64 -25.60
N GLY A 11 9.35 -15.13 -25.97
CA GLY A 11 8.08 -15.83 -25.94
C GLY A 11 7.68 -16.33 -24.53
N LEU A 12 8.15 -15.70 -23.45
CA LEU A 12 7.89 -16.17 -22.09
C LEU A 12 6.41 -16.03 -21.76
N SER A 13 5.76 -17.14 -21.46
CA SER A 13 4.35 -17.18 -21.07
C SER A 13 4.14 -17.99 -19.80
N VAL A 14 3.11 -17.61 -19.04
CA VAL A 14 2.77 -18.24 -17.75
C VAL A 14 1.28 -18.54 -17.70
N ARG A 15 0.94 -19.76 -17.28
CA ARG A 15 -0.45 -20.20 -17.04
C ARG A 15 -0.69 -20.59 -15.60
N ARG A 16 -1.95 -20.55 -15.23
CA ARG A 16 -2.41 -21.08 -13.94
C ARG A 16 -2.68 -22.58 -14.05
N VAL A 17 -2.17 -23.30 -13.04
CA VAL A 17 -2.47 -24.73 -12.87
C VAL A 17 -3.94 -24.89 -12.47
N GLY A 18 -4.67 -25.78 -13.13
CA GLY A 18 -6.05 -26.13 -12.82
C GLY A 18 -7.08 -25.59 -13.80
N ASP A 19 -7.11 -24.30 -14.10
CA ASP A 19 -8.02 -23.68 -15.07
C ASP A 19 -7.35 -23.35 -16.42
N GLY A 20 -6.03 -23.51 -16.51
CA GLY A 20 -5.26 -23.19 -17.71
C GLY A 20 -5.26 -21.69 -18.10
N GLN A 21 -5.79 -20.82 -17.25
CA GLN A 21 -5.89 -19.39 -17.53
C GLN A 21 -4.51 -18.79 -17.83
N LEU A 22 -4.39 -18.05 -18.92
CA LEU A 22 -3.18 -17.31 -19.27
C LEU A 22 -3.02 -16.14 -18.30
N VAL A 23 -1.90 -16.12 -17.56
CA VAL A 23 -1.55 -15.08 -16.58
C VAL A 23 -0.58 -14.08 -17.16
N LEU A 24 0.41 -14.56 -17.92
CA LEU A 24 1.35 -13.74 -18.69
C LEU A 24 1.29 -14.20 -20.14
N PRO A 25 0.90 -13.33 -21.09
CA PRO A 25 0.98 -13.64 -22.52
C PRO A 25 2.44 -13.77 -22.96
N ALA A 26 2.66 -14.40 -24.11
CA ALA A 26 4.00 -14.54 -24.69
C ALA A 26 4.68 -13.17 -24.77
N THR A 27 5.75 -13.00 -24.00
CA THR A 27 6.43 -11.72 -23.80
C THR A 27 7.89 -11.84 -24.18
N ASP A 28 8.34 -10.90 -25.01
CA ASP A 28 9.73 -10.70 -25.37
C ASP A 28 10.30 -9.50 -24.61
N LEU A 29 11.48 -9.67 -24.02
CA LEU A 29 12.15 -8.61 -23.26
C LEU A 29 13.67 -8.79 -23.38
N ARG A 30 14.38 -7.67 -23.50
CA ARG A 30 15.84 -7.64 -23.50
C ARG A 30 16.29 -6.54 -22.55
N LEU A 31 17.34 -6.79 -21.80
CA LEU A 31 17.96 -5.80 -20.91
C LEU A 31 19.43 -5.71 -21.21
N GLY A 32 19.89 -4.50 -21.44
CA GLY A 32 21.31 -4.15 -21.62
C GLY A 32 22.06 -4.03 -20.30
N ALA A 33 23.40 -3.98 -20.36
CA ALA A 33 24.22 -3.68 -19.20
C ALA A 33 24.00 -2.23 -18.77
N GLY A 34 23.81 -2.00 -17.46
CA GLY A 34 23.49 -0.70 -16.89
C GLY A 34 22.05 -0.21 -17.18
N GLU A 35 21.28 -0.93 -18.01
CA GLU A 35 19.93 -0.49 -18.40
C GLU A 35 18.92 -0.68 -17.29
N VAL A 36 18.07 0.33 -17.09
CA VAL A 36 16.90 0.31 -16.22
C VAL A 36 15.64 0.24 -17.07
N VAL A 37 14.92 -0.85 -17.02
CA VAL A 37 13.67 -1.06 -17.77
C VAL A 37 12.48 -1.04 -16.83
N ALA A 38 11.51 -0.17 -17.08
CA ALA A 38 10.24 -0.14 -16.37
C ALA A 38 9.18 -0.98 -17.10
N VAL A 39 8.50 -1.85 -16.39
CA VAL A 39 7.33 -2.60 -16.86
C VAL A 39 6.09 -1.98 -16.25
N VAL A 40 5.22 -1.47 -17.08
CA VAL A 40 3.92 -0.91 -16.71
C VAL A 40 2.77 -1.80 -17.24
N GLY A 41 1.55 -1.53 -16.85
CA GLY A 41 0.37 -2.25 -17.29
C GLY A 41 -0.68 -2.37 -16.20
N ALA A 42 -1.93 -2.70 -16.54
CA ALA A 42 -3.03 -2.85 -15.60
C ALA A 42 -2.76 -3.93 -14.52
N SER A 43 -3.49 -3.87 -13.40
CA SER A 43 -3.41 -4.93 -12.38
C SER A 43 -3.87 -6.27 -12.98
N GLY A 44 -3.13 -7.33 -12.67
CA GLY A 44 -3.44 -8.67 -13.19
C GLY A 44 -2.87 -9.01 -14.56
N THR A 45 -2.13 -8.12 -15.24
CA THR A 45 -1.48 -8.41 -16.53
C THR A 45 -0.28 -9.35 -16.45
N GLY A 46 0.06 -9.82 -15.26
CA GLY A 46 1.16 -10.78 -15.07
C GLY A 46 2.53 -10.15 -14.78
N LYS A 47 2.62 -8.84 -14.44
CA LYS A 47 3.88 -8.15 -14.14
C LYS A 47 4.74 -8.85 -13.09
N SER A 48 4.19 -9.13 -11.91
CA SER A 48 4.90 -9.87 -10.85
C SER A 48 5.21 -11.31 -11.28
N SER A 49 4.32 -11.92 -12.09
CA SER A 49 4.57 -13.26 -12.65
C SER A 49 5.73 -13.26 -13.64
N LEU A 50 5.91 -12.17 -14.41
CA LEU A 50 7.08 -11.97 -15.26
C LEU A 50 8.36 -11.98 -14.42
N LEU A 51 8.45 -11.18 -13.34
CA LEU A 51 9.63 -11.15 -12.47
C LEU A 51 9.95 -12.53 -11.89
N HIS A 52 8.93 -13.25 -11.40
CA HIS A 52 9.12 -14.60 -10.86
C HIS A 52 9.53 -15.61 -11.92
N ALA A 53 8.97 -15.53 -13.14
CA ALA A 53 9.32 -16.42 -14.24
C ALA A 53 10.75 -16.21 -14.73
N LEU A 54 11.22 -14.95 -14.77
CA LEU A 54 12.59 -14.59 -15.14
C LEU A 54 13.65 -15.31 -14.31
N VAL A 55 13.38 -15.47 -13.03
CA VAL A 55 14.32 -16.09 -12.08
C VAL A 55 13.95 -17.54 -11.72
N GLY A 56 13.00 -18.15 -12.43
CA GLY A 56 12.59 -19.54 -12.19
C GLY A 56 12.02 -19.77 -10.79
N SER A 57 11.22 -18.82 -10.24
CA SER A 57 10.64 -18.90 -8.90
C SER A 57 9.13 -18.63 -8.90
N LEU A 58 8.41 -19.13 -9.91
CA LEU A 58 6.96 -18.99 -9.96
C LEU A 58 6.29 -19.53 -8.69
N PRO A 59 5.28 -18.79 -8.16
CA PRO A 59 4.48 -19.27 -7.04
C PRO A 59 3.76 -20.58 -7.33
N THR A 60 3.43 -21.33 -6.28
CA THR A 60 2.61 -22.54 -6.37
C THR A 60 1.27 -22.21 -7.06
N GLY A 61 0.91 -22.99 -8.06
CA GLY A 61 -0.31 -22.77 -8.86
C GLY A 61 -0.05 -22.00 -10.16
N LEU A 62 1.18 -21.59 -10.45
CA LEU A 62 1.58 -21.07 -11.75
C LEU A 62 2.68 -21.95 -12.36
N HIS A 63 2.69 -22.08 -13.67
CA HIS A 63 3.77 -22.76 -14.39
C HIS A 63 4.14 -21.97 -15.65
N ARG A 64 5.38 -22.10 -16.07
CA ARG A 64 5.83 -21.59 -17.37
C ARG A 64 5.23 -22.46 -18.47
N ASP A 65 4.47 -21.85 -19.37
CA ASP A 65 3.81 -22.51 -20.50
C ASP A 65 4.71 -22.54 -21.74
N GLY A 66 5.56 -21.50 -21.90
CA GLY A 66 6.48 -21.41 -23.03
C GLY A 66 7.56 -20.37 -22.83
N GLY A 67 8.41 -20.27 -23.86
CA GLY A 67 9.46 -19.28 -23.96
C GLY A 67 10.78 -19.65 -23.29
N MET A 68 11.75 -18.75 -23.41
CA MET A 68 13.11 -18.96 -22.94
C MET A 68 13.68 -17.71 -22.28
N VAL A 69 14.37 -17.90 -21.15
CA VAL A 69 15.13 -16.84 -20.48
C VAL A 69 16.61 -17.17 -20.57
N ARG A 70 17.42 -16.24 -21.06
CA ARG A 70 18.87 -16.39 -21.18
C ARG A 70 19.58 -15.30 -20.39
N TRP A 71 20.60 -15.70 -19.63
CA TRP A 71 21.54 -14.81 -18.96
C TRP A 71 22.92 -14.93 -19.61
N ARG A 72 23.45 -13.83 -20.13
CA ARG A 72 24.74 -13.81 -20.88
C ARG A 72 24.82 -14.94 -21.90
N GLY A 73 23.74 -15.12 -22.68
CA GLY A 73 23.60 -16.13 -23.72
C GLY A 73 23.31 -17.56 -23.24
N ARG A 74 23.40 -17.84 -21.94
CA ARG A 74 23.12 -19.18 -21.35
C ARG A 74 21.68 -19.23 -20.80
N PRO A 75 20.99 -20.37 -20.90
CA PRO A 75 19.67 -20.53 -20.32
C PRO A 75 19.72 -20.32 -18.79
N VAL A 76 18.77 -19.57 -18.24
CA VAL A 76 18.58 -19.46 -16.79
C VAL A 76 18.12 -20.82 -16.26
N PRO A 77 18.79 -21.38 -15.24
CA PRO A 77 18.45 -22.69 -14.70
C PRO A 77 17.04 -22.71 -14.07
N GLU A 78 16.44 -23.90 -13.99
CA GLU A 78 15.16 -24.15 -13.33
C GLU A 78 15.30 -25.04 -12.09
N GLY A 79 14.24 -25.12 -11.29
CA GLY A 79 14.19 -25.99 -10.12
C GLY A 79 15.26 -25.68 -9.07
N ARG A 80 15.95 -26.69 -8.58
CA ARG A 80 16.97 -26.52 -7.50
C ARG A 80 18.20 -25.72 -7.96
N ALA A 81 18.61 -25.84 -9.22
CA ALA A 81 19.74 -25.10 -9.78
C ALA A 81 19.45 -23.58 -9.86
N ALA A 82 18.20 -23.20 -10.12
CA ALA A 82 17.77 -21.81 -10.12
C ALA A 82 18.02 -21.12 -8.77
N ARG A 83 17.89 -21.83 -7.63
CA ARG A 83 18.15 -21.26 -6.30
C ARG A 83 19.59 -20.79 -6.13
N ARG A 84 20.57 -21.60 -6.60
CA ARG A 84 22.00 -21.24 -6.56
C ARG A 84 22.29 -20.07 -7.49
N TRP A 85 21.74 -20.09 -8.68
CA TRP A 85 21.89 -19.03 -9.66
C TRP A 85 21.31 -17.70 -9.14
N ARG A 86 20.07 -17.70 -8.61
CA ARG A 86 19.47 -16.50 -8.02
C ARG A 86 20.31 -15.90 -6.90
N ARG A 87 20.82 -16.77 -5.99
CA ARG A 87 21.65 -16.29 -4.88
C ARG A 87 22.95 -15.63 -5.35
N ALA A 88 23.49 -16.08 -6.48
CA ALA A 88 24.74 -15.55 -7.03
C ALA A 88 24.54 -14.29 -7.89
N HIS A 89 23.38 -14.15 -8.56
CA HIS A 89 23.21 -13.14 -9.62
C HIS A 89 22.04 -12.20 -9.41
N CYS A 90 21.07 -12.50 -8.54
CA CYS A 90 19.83 -11.74 -8.48
C CYS A 90 19.62 -11.04 -7.13
N GLY A 91 19.28 -9.74 -7.19
CA GLY A 91 18.61 -9.00 -6.14
C GLY A 91 17.11 -8.94 -6.45
N TYR A 92 16.26 -9.22 -5.45
CA TYR A 92 14.81 -9.17 -5.62
C TYR A 92 14.15 -8.44 -4.45
N VAL A 93 13.30 -7.47 -4.78
CA VAL A 93 12.40 -6.81 -3.83
C VAL A 93 10.97 -7.02 -4.32
N GLY A 94 10.19 -7.75 -3.53
CA GLY A 94 8.79 -8.01 -3.84
C GLY A 94 7.86 -6.92 -3.31
N GLN A 95 6.58 -7.03 -3.67
CA GLN A 95 5.53 -6.07 -3.39
C GLN A 95 5.26 -5.84 -1.88
N ASP A 96 5.58 -6.82 -1.02
CA ASP A 96 5.41 -6.74 0.43
C ASP A 96 6.74 -7.04 1.15
N PRO A 97 7.60 -6.03 1.33
CA PRO A 97 8.94 -6.23 1.89
C PRO A 97 8.92 -6.64 3.37
N ILE A 98 7.88 -6.27 4.13
CA ILE A 98 7.76 -6.63 5.55
C ILE A 98 7.68 -8.15 5.70
N LEU A 99 6.91 -8.82 4.83
CA LEU A 99 6.79 -10.28 4.84
C LEU A 99 8.08 -11.00 4.39
N ALA A 100 8.94 -10.31 3.64
CA ALA A 100 10.20 -10.86 3.15
C ALA A 100 11.36 -10.74 4.16
N LEU A 101 11.21 -9.92 5.21
CA LEU A 101 12.21 -9.71 6.25
C LEU A 101 11.91 -10.60 7.45
N ASN A 102 12.96 -11.30 7.96
CA ASN A 102 12.80 -12.04 9.20
C ASN A 102 12.58 -11.07 10.37
N PRO A 103 11.41 -11.13 11.06
CA PRO A 103 11.04 -10.15 12.09
C PRO A 103 11.96 -10.17 13.32
N LEU A 104 12.70 -11.25 13.55
CA LEU A 104 13.57 -11.45 14.71
C LEU A 104 15.02 -11.02 14.47
N TRP A 105 15.43 -10.81 13.21
CA TRP A 105 16.79 -10.43 12.89
C TRP A 105 16.98 -8.92 12.93
N SER A 106 18.19 -8.49 13.33
CA SER A 106 18.56 -7.08 13.23
C SER A 106 18.72 -6.64 11.76
N VAL A 107 18.57 -5.34 11.50
CA VAL A 107 18.77 -4.76 10.16
C VAL A 107 20.13 -5.11 9.61
N ALA A 108 21.19 -4.97 10.42
CA ALA A 108 22.55 -5.32 10.00
C ALA A 108 22.66 -6.78 9.55
N ARG A 109 21.99 -7.71 10.23
CA ARG A 109 21.95 -9.12 9.85
C ARG A 109 21.10 -9.37 8.60
N LEU A 110 19.94 -8.69 8.49
CA LEU A 110 19.05 -8.79 7.33
C LEU A 110 19.73 -8.35 6.04
N VAL A 111 20.43 -7.21 6.08
CA VAL A 111 21.14 -6.67 4.92
C VAL A 111 22.38 -7.51 4.62
N GLY A 112 23.17 -7.87 5.63
CA GLY A 112 24.43 -8.59 5.45
C GLY A 112 24.32 -10.10 5.24
N GLU A 113 23.10 -10.67 5.18
CA GLU A 113 22.88 -12.13 5.10
C GLU A 113 23.60 -12.82 3.93
N GLN A 114 23.70 -12.13 2.80
CA GLN A 114 24.27 -12.68 1.57
C GLN A 114 25.77 -12.38 1.39
N LEU A 115 26.35 -11.55 2.26
CA LEU A 115 27.74 -11.17 2.14
C LEU A 115 28.67 -12.26 2.67
N SER A 116 29.71 -12.55 1.90
CA SER A 116 30.89 -13.34 2.29
C SER A 116 32.06 -12.39 2.63
N GLY A 117 33.09 -12.88 3.28
CA GLY A 117 34.27 -12.12 3.67
C GLY A 117 34.38 -11.83 5.16
N SER A 118 35.34 -10.97 5.56
CA SER A 118 35.59 -10.64 6.96
C SER A 118 34.41 -9.93 7.62
N ARG A 119 34.30 -10.01 8.94
CA ARG A 119 33.25 -9.31 9.70
C ARG A 119 33.35 -7.79 9.50
N ARG A 120 34.56 -7.25 9.36
CA ARG A 120 34.81 -5.82 9.16
C ARG A 120 34.30 -5.36 7.79
N ASP A 121 34.66 -6.07 6.72
CA ASP A 121 34.27 -5.72 5.35
C ASP A 121 32.76 -5.80 5.16
N ARG A 122 32.15 -6.88 5.69
CA ARG A 122 30.68 -7.02 5.68
C ARG A 122 29.99 -5.86 6.41
N ALA A 123 30.48 -5.50 7.60
CA ALA A 123 29.89 -4.40 8.38
C ALA A 123 30.07 -3.05 7.68
N GLN A 124 31.18 -2.84 7.00
CA GLN A 124 31.42 -1.64 6.20
C GLN A 124 30.45 -1.58 5.01
N ARG A 125 30.34 -2.67 4.24
CA ARG A 125 29.45 -2.72 3.08
C ARG A 125 27.99 -2.53 3.45
N VAL A 126 27.54 -3.10 4.56
CA VAL A 126 26.18 -2.88 5.10
C VAL A 126 25.96 -1.41 5.41
N ARG A 127 26.92 -0.72 6.04
CA ARG A 127 26.80 0.72 6.32
C ARG A 127 26.67 1.53 5.04
N GLU A 128 27.59 1.35 4.07
CA GLU A 128 27.58 2.06 2.79
C GLU A 128 26.22 1.99 2.07
N VAL A 129 25.64 0.79 2.00
CA VAL A 129 24.34 0.61 1.34
C VAL A 129 23.17 1.17 2.18
N CYS A 130 23.25 1.10 3.50
CA CYS A 130 22.27 1.73 4.37
C CYS A 130 22.30 3.25 4.25
N ASP A 131 23.50 3.85 4.22
CA ASP A 131 23.68 5.30 4.06
C ASP A 131 23.17 5.78 2.69
N LEU A 132 23.45 5.04 1.61
CA LEU A 132 22.91 5.30 0.26
C LEU A 132 21.38 5.39 0.25
N LEU A 133 20.71 4.60 1.08
CA LEU A 133 19.25 4.56 1.17
C LEU A 133 18.69 5.40 2.32
N GLY A 134 19.49 6.27 2.92
CA GLY A 134 19.07 7.16 4.00
C GLY A 134 18.56 6.41 5.25
N LEU A 135 19.13 5.26 5.56
CA LEU A 135 18.82 4.49 6.76
C LEU A 135 19.78 4.93 7.88
N PRO A 136 19.30 5.56 8.97
CA PRO A 136 20.15 5.97 10.08
C PRO A 136 20.91 4.80 10.71
N ALA A 137 22.14 5.04 11.15
CA ALA A 137 23.02 4.00 11.73
C ALA A 137 22.40 3.30 12.94
N GLU A 138 21.56 4.00 13.71
CA GLU A 138 20.85 3.47 14.89
C GLU A 138 19.87 2.34 14.52
N LEU A 139 19.40 2.32 13.26
CA LEU A 139 18.52 1.24 12.79
C LEU A 139 19.24 -0.09 12.64
N ALA A 140 20.57 -0.11 12.55
CA ALA A 140 21.34 -1.33 12.33
C ALA A 140 21.08 -2.42 13.39
N SER A 141 20.82 -2.01 14.64
CA SER A 141 20.53 -2.90 15.77
C SER A 141 19.05 -3.27 15.91
N ARG A 142 18.12 -2.50 15.30
CA ARG A 142 16.68 -2.77 15.38
C ARG A 142 16.30 -4.04 14.65
N ARG A 143 15.24 -4.70 15.15
CA ARG A 143 14.68 -5.90 14.53
C ARG A 143 13.74 -5.56 13.38
N GLY A 144 13.58 -6.50 12.45
CA GLY A 144 12.65 -6.34 11.31
C GLY A 144 11.22 -6.00 11.74
N SER A 145 10.76 -6.51 12.87
CA SER A 145 9.42 -6.22 13.45
C SER A 145 9.25 -4.80 14.00
N GLU A 146 10.34 -4.06 14.20
CA GLU A 146 10.34 -2.71 14.77
C GLU A 146 10.40 -1.61 13.70
N LEU A 147 10.46 -1.99 12.43
CA LEU A 147 10.58 -1.09 11.30
C LEU A 147 9.22 -0.54 10.87
N SER A 148 9.18 0.74 10.49
CA SER A 148 8.05 1.27 9.72
C SER A 148 8.02 0.68 8.31
N GLY A 149 6.86 0.78 7.61
CA GLY A 149 6.73 0.28 6.24
C GLY A 149 7.80 0.81 5.29
N GLY A 150 8.06 2.10 5.32
CA GLY A 150 9.10 2.72 4.49
C GLY A 150 10.52 2.33 4.90
N GLN A 151 10.78 2.11 6.20
CA GLN A 151 12.07 1.58 6.66
C GLN A 151 12.26 0.13 6.21
N ALA A 152 11.23 -0.71 6.33
CA ALA A 152 11.28 -2.09 5.86
C ALA A 152 11.51 -2.19 4.35
N GLN A 153 10.88 -1.29 3.57
CA GLN A 153 11.09 -1.18 2.12
C GLN A 153 12.56 -0.88 1.80
N ARG A 154 13.14 0.14 2.45
CA ARG A 154 14.55 0.51 2.25
C ARG A 154 15.51 -0.58 2.72
N VAL A 155 15.23 -1.26 3.82
CA VAL A 155 16.02 -2.41 4.30
C VAL A 155 15.95 -3.57 3.32
N ALA A 156 14.79 -3.87 2.72
CA ALA A 156 14.67 -4.91 1.70
C ALA A 156 15.45 -4.54 0.42
N LEU A 157 15.44 -3.26 0.03
CA LEU A 157 16.24 -2.79 -1.09
C LEU A 157 17.75 -2.83 -0.76
N ALA A 158 18.17 -2.41 0.46
CA ALA A 158 19.56 -2.54 0.92
C ALA A 158 20.04 -4.00 0.84
N ARG A 159 19.21 -4.94 1.30
CA ARG A 159 19.50 -6.38 1.22
C ARG A 159 19.64 -6.87 -0.23
N ALA A 160 18.84 -6.33 -1.15
CA ALA A 160 18.92 -6.71 -2.56
C ALA A 160 20.14 -6.11 -3.27
N LEU A 161 20.61 -4.92 -2.85
CA LEU A 161 21.72 -4.19 -3.47
C LEU A 161 23.09 -4.56 -2.89
N VAL A 162 23.15 -4.97 -1.63
CA VAL A 162 24.43 -5.12 -0.87
C VAL A 162 25.42 -6.05 -1.53
N ALA A 163 24.93 -7.08 -2.23
CA ALA A 163 25.74 -8.08 -2.94
C ALA A 163 26.06 -7.70 -4.40
N GLU A 164 25.71 -6.48 -4.83
CA GLU A 164 25.91 -5.98 -6.20
C GLU A 164 25.40 -6.96 -7.28
N PRO A 165 24.12 -7.32 -7.25
CA PRO A 165 23.60 -8.37 -8.12
C PRO A 165 23.70 -7.99 -9.60
N ASP A 166 23.99 -8.97 -10.47
CA ASP A 166 23.96 -8.76 -11.92
C ASP A 166 22.57 -8.37 -12.44
N VAL A 167 21.50 -8.92 -11.83
CA VAL A 167 20.11 -8.66 -12.18
C VAL A 167 19.36 -8.16 -10.95
N LEU A 168 18.85 -6.94 -11.00
CA LEU A 168 18.01 -6.38 -9.96
C LEU A 168 16.56 -6.36 -10.41
N LEU A 169 15.68 -7.02 -9.66
CA LEU A 169 14.25 -7.10 -9.93
C LEU A 169 13.48 -6.41 -8.81
N LEU A 170 12.69 -5.39 -9.14
CA LEU A 170 11.94 -4.57 -8.20
C LEU A 170 10.45 -4.64 -8.54
N ASP A 171 9.61 -5.05 -7.58
CA ASP A 171 8.16 -5.10 -7.71
C ASP A 171 7.54 -4.03 -6.82
N GLU A 172 7.09 -2.93 -7.41
CA GLU A 172 6.51 -1.74 -6.74
C GLU A 172 7.40 -1.18 -5.61
N PRO A 173 8.68 -0.83 -5.88
CA PRO A 173 9.65 -0.52 -4.83
C PRO A 173 9.37 0.78 -4.06
N THR A 174 8.42 1.62 -4.50
CA THR A 174 8.11 2.94 -3.89
C THR A 174 6.74 3.00 -3.23
N SER A 175 5.99 1.91 -3.19
CA SER A 175 4.57 1.89 -2.76
C SER A 175 4.32 2.38 -1.31
N ALA A 176 5.35 2.35 -0.44
CA ALA A 176 5.24 2.77 0.96
C ALA A 176 6.12 3.99 1.31
N LEU A 177 6.58 4.76 0.30
CA LEU A 177 7.59 5.80 0.47
C LEU A 177 7.05 7.19 0.16
N ASP A 178 7.53 8.18 0.91
CA ASP A 178 7.34 9.59 0.60
C ASP A 178 8.21 10.05 -0.59
N VAL A 179 7.91 11.24 -1.11
CA VAL A 179 8.56 11.78 -2.32
C VAL A 179 10.08 11.90 -2.16
N ALA A 180 10.56 12.36 -0.99
CA ALA A 180 12.00 12.53 -0.74
C ALA A 180 12.73 11.17 -0.76
N THR A 181 12.14 10.18 -0.11
CA THR A 181 12.71 8.82 -0.05
C THR A 181 12.67 8.10 -1.41
N ARG A 182 11.68 8.40 -2.28
CA ARG A 182 11.65 7.87 -3.66
C ARG A 182 12.88 8.31 -4.46
N GLY A 183 13.34 9.56 -4.28
CA GLY A 183 14.56 10.07 -4.91
C GLY A 183 15.78 9.21 -4.62
N LEU A 184 15.99 8.81 -3.37
CA LEU A 184 17.11 7.94 -2.97
C LEU A 184 17.10 6.58 -3.68
N ILE A 185 15.89 6.01 -3.90
CA ILE A 185 15.78 4.75 -4.64
C ILE A 185 16.17 4.92 -6.10
N VAL A 186 15.70 6.00 -6.74
CA VAL A 186 16.06 6.30 -8.12
C VAL A 186 17.58 6.48 -8.26
N GLU A 187 18.19 7.24 -7.36
CA GLU A 187 19.65 7.44 -7.34
C GLU A 187 20.39 6.11 -7.16
N ALA A 188 19.98 5.29 -6.19
CA ALA A 188 20.58 3.98 -5.94
C ALA A 188 20.47 3.03 -7.14
N VAL A 189 19.36 3.06 -7.87
CA VAL A 189 19.14 2.24 -9.08
C VAL A 189 19.97 2.77 -10.25
N ARG A 190 20.01 4.08 -10.47
CA ARG A 190 20.78 4.73 -11.54
C ARG A 190 22.30 4.70 -11.33
N ALA A 191 22.76 4.66 -10.09
CA ALA A 191 24.18 4.55 -9.78
C ALA A 191 24.79 3.21 -10.21
N ARG A 192 23.96 2.20 -10.49
CA ARG A 192 24.39 0.89 -10.96
C ARG A 192 24.91 0.99 -12.41
N ARG A 193 26.20 0.78 -12.59
CA ARG A 193 26.84 0.73 -13.92
C ARG A 193 26.90 -0.67 -14.50
N ASP A 194 26.97 -1.66 -13.61
CA ASP A 194 27.07 -3.08 -13.95
C ASP A 194 25.75 -3.79 -13.66
N GLY A 195 25.45 -4.80 -14.46
CA GLY A 195 24.20 -5.54 -14.38
C GLY A 195 23.03 -4.85 -15.11
N CYS A 196 21.82 -5.33 -14.88
CA CYS A 196 20.60 -4.74 -15.42
C CYS A 196 19.51 -4.65 -14.34
N THR A 197 18.60 -3.71 -14.50
CA THR A 197 17.49 -3.52 -13.57
C THR A 197 16.15 -3.59 -14.29
N LEU A 198 15.26 -4.44 -13.79
CA LEU A 198 13.87 -4.50 -14.23
C LEU A 198 12.98 -4.09 -13.06
N LEU A 199 12.23 -3.03 -13.24
CA LEU A 199 11.29 -2.54 -12.23
C LEU A 199 9.85 -2.65 -12.77
N VAL A 200 8.98 -3.20 -11.96
CA VAL A 200 7.53 -3.17 -12.17
C VAL A 200 6.99 -2.02 -11.34
N THR A 201 6.34 -1.07 -11.97
CA THR A 201 5.78 0.09 -11.25
C THR A 201 4.64 0.75 -12.01
N HIS A 202 3.81 1.46 -11.27
CA HIS A 202 2.84 2.42 -11.79
C HIS A 202 3.16 3.86 -11.34
N ASP A 203 4.26 4.05 -10.61
CA ASP A 203 4.73 5.36 -10.15
C ASP A 203 5.37 6.14 -11.30
N PRO A 204 4.78 7.29 -11.74
CA PRO A 204 5.32 8.09 -12.83
C PRO A 204 6.76 8.55 -12.59
N PHE A 205 7.15 8.75 -11.34
CA PHE A 205 8.49 9.17 -10.96
C PHE A 205 9.53 8.09 -11.28
N LEU A 206 9.23 6.82 -10.96
CA LEU A 206 10.10 5.70 -11.33
C LEU A 206 10.08 5.42 -12.85
N VAL A 207 8.93 5.58 -13.48
CA VAL A 207 8.81 5.42 -14.95
C VAL A 207 9.69 6.45 -15.66
N SER A 208 9.71 7.71 -15.21
CA SER A 208 10.56 8.75 -15.79
C SER A 208 12.06 8.53 -15.52
N ALA A 209 12.39 7.70 -14.54
CA ALA A 209 13.76 7.33 -14.19
C ALA A 209 14.31 6.14 -14.99
N ALA A 210 13.45 5.41 -15.71
CA ALA A 210 13.83 4.27 -16.53
C ALA A 210 14.36 4.72 -17.90
N ASP A 211 15.32 3.97 -18.44
CA ASP A 211 15.84 4.19 -19.81
C ASP A 211 14.83 3.76 -20.86
N ARG A 212 14.00 2.77 -20.53
CA ARG A 212 12.97 2.24 -21.42
C ARG A 212 11.75 1.74 -20.65
N VAL A 213 10.57 1.94 -21.23
CA VAL A 213 9.29 1.49 -20.68
C VAL A 213 8.68 0.41 -21.57
N VAL A 214 8.22 -0.67 -20.96
CA VAL A 214 7.52 -1.77 -21.62
C VAL A 214 6.11 -1.86 -21.03
N ASP A 215 5.10 -1.74 -21.87
CA ASP A 215 3.71 -1.92 -21.45
C ASP A 215 3.27 -3.36 -21.70
N LEU A 216 2.87 -4.06 -20.62
CA LEU A 216 2.29 -5.39 -20.72
C LEU A 216 0.80 -5.27 -21.03
N ALA A 217 0.45 -5.56 -22.28
CA ALA A 217 -0.94 -5.65 -22.70
C ALA A 217 -1.70 -6.73 -21.88
N PRO A 218 -2.97 -6.52 -21.56
CA PRO A 218 -3.79 -7.57 -20.93
C PRO A 218 -3.87 -8.78 -21.87
N PRO A 219 -3.93 -10.02 -21.34
CA PRO A 219 -4.12 -11.20 -22.14
C PRO A 219 -5.43 -11.07 -22.94
N SER A 220 -5.32 -11.00 -24.25
CA SER A 220 -6.48 -10.87 -25.13
C SER A 220 -7.38 -12.11 -24.99
N THR A 221 -8.57 -11.93 -24.48
CA THR A 221 -9.66 -12.87 -24.75
C THR A 221 -9.89 -12.82 -26.25
N VAL A 222 -9.68 -13.94 -26.92
CA VAL A 222 -9.94 -14.09 -28.34
C VAL A 222 -11.43 -13.88 -28.60
N THR A 223 -11.82 -12.66 -28.90
CA THR A 223 -13.11 -12.33 -29.48
C THR A 223 -12.83 -11.95 -30.94
N ARG A 224 -13.50 -12.64 -31.87
CA ARG A 224 -13.43 -12.41 -33.31
C ARG A 224 -13.64 -10.93 -33.65
N PRO A 225 -13.05 -10.41 -34.71
CA PRO A 225 -13.13 -8.99 -35.07
C PRO A 225 -14.55 -8.66 -35.56
N SER A 226 -15.23 -7.83 -34.78
CA SER A 226 -16.41 -7.10 -35.28
C SER A 226 -15.94 -5.71 -35.64
N THR A 227 -16.31 -5.33 -36.86
CA THR A 227 -16.10 -4.10 -37.60
C THR A 227 -16.00 -2.83 -36.75
N VAL A 228 -14.91 -2.10 -37.02
CA VAL A 228 -14.65 -0.75 -36.49
C VAL A 228 -15.71 0.22 -36.99
N THR A 229 -16.51 0.75 -36.10
CA THR A 229 -17.26 1.99 -36.33
C THR A 229 -16.66 3.05 -35.40
N ARG A 230 -16.14 4.13 -36.00
CA ARG A 230 -15.63 5.29 -35.27
C ARG A 230 -16.68 5.86 -34.34
N PRO A 231 -16.40 6.18 -33.09
CA PRO A 231 -17.27 7.02 -32.29
C PRO A 231 -17.01 8.50 -32.62
N SER A 232 -18.08 9.16 -32.98
CA SER A 232 -18.19 10.61 -33.16
C SER A 232 -17.93 11.30 -31.81
N THR A 233 -17.28 12.45 -31.88
CA THR A 233 -17.13 13.46 -30.84
C THR A 233 -18.41 13.66 -30.03
N VAL A 234 -18.39 13.33 -28.75
CA VAL A 234 -19.43 13.72 -27.79
C VAL A 234 -18.88 14.88 -26.97
N THR A 235 -19.43 16.05 -27.29
CA THR A 235 -19.34 17.29 -26.53
C THR A 235 -19.88 17.06 -25.10
N SER A 236 -19.09 17.42 -24.09
CA SER A 236 -19.50 17.44 -22.70
C SER A 236 -20.54 18.54 -22.47
N PRO A 237 -21.69 18.27 -21.86
CA PRO A 237 -22.47 19.33 -21.26
C PRO A 237 -22.00 19.57 -19.84
N SER A 238 -21.45 20.75 -19.59
CA SER A 238 -21.28 21.30 -18.26
C SER A 238 -22.65 21.61 -17.67
N VAL A 239 -23.12 20.80 -16.75
CA VAL A 239 -24.26 21.18 -15.90
C VAL A 239 -23.68 21.42 -14.50
N ARG A 240 -23.41 22.71 -14.22
CA ARG A 240 -23.38 23.21 -12.85
C ARG A 240 -24.85 23.30 -12.39
N GLY A 241 -25.27 22.32 -11.58
CA GLY A 241 -26.45 22.47 -10.73
C GLY A 241 -26.13 23.42 -9.59
N PRO A 242 -27.13 24.21 -9.13
CA PRO A 242 -26.93 25.19 -8.07
C PRO A 242 -26.52 24.47 -6.77
N ALA A 243 -25.54 25.06 -6.08
CA ALA A 243 -25.12 24.65 -4.76
C ALA A 243 -26.36 24.55 -3.84
N ALA A 244 -26.62 23.39 -3.29
CA ALA A 244 -27.63 23.20 -2.28
C ALA A 244 -27.29 24.09 -1.10
N ALA A 245 -28.25 24.92 -0.71
CA ALA A 245 -28.16 25.75 0.48
C ALA A 245 -27.89 24.88 1.72
N PRO A 246 -27.15 25.38 2.72
CA PRO A 246 -26.91 24.65 3.95
C PRO A 246 -28.26 24.34 4.62
N PRO A 247 -28.47 23.12 5.14
CA PRO A 247 -29.70 22.80 5.85
C PRO A 247 -29.86 23.72 7.07
N ALA A 248 -31.09 24.16 7.28
CA ALA A 248 -31.50 25.02 8.41
C ALA A 248 -31.08 24.39 9.76
N PRO A 249 -30.81 25.18 10.81
CA PRO A 249 -30.37 24.71 12.11
C PRO A 249 -31.53 24.00 12.84
N GLY A 250 -31.68 22.71 12.60
CA GLY A 250 -32.61 21.83 13.29
C GLY A 250 -31.87 20.67 13.89
N HIS A 251 -31.86 20.56 15.22
CA HIS A 251 -31.28 19.55 16.07
C HIS A 251 -29.82 19.13 15.69
N ARG A 252 -28.84 19.68 16.39
CA ARG A 252 -27.47 19.21 16.34
C ARG A 252 -27.46 17.76 16.81
N THR A 253 -27.56 16.83 15.87
CA THR A 253 -27.26 15.43 16.16
C THR A 253 -25.79 15.37 16.57
N GLU A 254 -25.54 14.82 17.77
CA GLU A 254 -24.18 14.69 18.31
C GLU A 254 -23.27 14.01 17.30
N PRO A 255 -22.04 14.51 17.09
CA PRO A 255 -21.11 13.95 16.12
C PRO A 255 -20.78 12.50 16.45
N PRO A 256 -20.70 11.59 15.46
CA PRO A 256 -20.35 10.19 15.67
C PRO A 256 -19.06 9.98 16.45
N LEU A 257 -18.07 10.86 16.26
CA LEU A 257 -16.80 10.81 16.97
C LEU A 257 -16.27 12.22 17.25
N THR A 258 -15.88 12.46 18.49
CA THR A 258 -15.15 13.65 18.90
C THR A 258 -13.84 13.25 19.60
N VAL A 259 -12.77 13.92 19.22
CA VAL A 259 -11.43 13.77 19.80
C VAL A 259 -11.06 15.11 20.44
N GLN A 260 -10.67 15.11 21.71
CA GLN A 260 -10.37 16.33 22.47
C GLN A 260 -9.01 16.21 23.15
N GLY A 261 -8.04 17.05 22.73
CA GLY A 261 -6.72 17.14 23.35
C GLY A 261 -5.92 15.84 23.31
N LEU A 262 -6.10 15.02 22.28
CA LEU A 262 -5.45 13.70 22.21
C LEU A 262 -3.95 13.84 21.98
N ARG A 263 -3.17 13.13 22.82
CA ARG A 263 -1.71 13.03 22.71
C ARG A 263 -1.29 11.60 22.46
N VAL A 264 -0.43 11.40 21.45
CA VAL A 264 0.14 10.09 21.12
C VAL A 264 1.66 10.20 21.08
N THR A 265 2.35 9.30 21.79
CA THR A 265 3.81 9.28 21.86
C THR A 265 4.38 8.02 21.21
N ARG A 266 5.68 8.03 20.93
CA ARG A 266 6.47 6.82 20.62
C ARG A 266 6.71 6.00 21.91
N PRO A 267 7.20 4.76 21.78
CA PRO A 267 7.62 3.96 22.97
C PRO A 267 8.74 4.61 23.78
N ASP A 268 9.56 5.46 23.16
CA ASP A 268 10.63 6.24 23.78
C ASP A 268 10.12 7.52 24.49
N GLY A 269 8.81 7.75 24.53
CA GLY A 269 8.17 8.92 25.13
C GLY A 269 8.11 10.15 24.22
N ALA A 270 8.79 10.17 23.08
CA ALA A 270 8.75 11.30 22.18
C ALA A 270 7.36 11.51 21.56
N PRO A 271 6.80 12.74 21.57
CA PRO A 271 5.47 13.01 21.03
C PRO A 271 5.46 12.85 19.50
N LEU A 272 4.45 12.12 19.00
CA LEU A 272 4.14 11.96 17.58
C LEU A 272 3.11 12.99 17.13
N VAL A 273 2.00 13.05 17.85
CA VAL A 273 0.96 14.08 17.71
C VAL A 273 0.59 14.57 19.09
N ASP A 274 0.29 15.83 19.19
CA ASP A 274 0.02 16.50 20.47
C ASP A 274 -1.17 17.44 20.31
N ASP A 275 -2.01 17.47 21.36
CA ASP A 275 -3.14 18.39 21.46
C ASP A 275 -4.09 18.34 20.24
N VAL A 276 -4.49 17.11 19.85
CA VAL A 276 -5.34 16.88 18.70
C VAL A 276 -6.81 17.09 19.05
N TYR A 277 -7.46 18.00 18.31
CA TYR A 277 -8.90 18.20 18.32
C TYR A 277 -9.47 17.84 16.96
N LEU A 278 -10.49 16.98 16.95
CA LEU A 278 -11.14 16.52 15.72
C LEU A 278 -12.58 16.15 16.03
N GLU A 279 -13.47 16.63 15.19
CA GLU A 279 -14.88 16.26 15.21
C GLU A 279 -15.25 15.70 13.83
N LEU A 280 -15.88 14.52 13.81
CA LEU A 280 -16.40 13.89 12.61
C LEU A 280 -17.91 13.99 12.62
N ALA A 281 -18.47 14.69 11.65
CA ALA A 281 -19.91 14.81 11.48
C ALA A 281 -20.49 13.58 10.77
N HIS A 282 -21.79 13.34 10.96
CA HIS A 282 -22.53 12.34 10.16
C HIS A 282 -22.42 12.65 8.67
N GLY A 283 -22.16 11.64 7.87
CA GLY A 283 -22.08 11.78 6.41
C GLY A 283 -20.93 12.69 5.95
N SER A 284 -19.86 12.83 6.73
CA SER A 284 -18.70 13.63 6.35
C SER A 284 -17.47 12.75 6.14
N TRP A 285 -16.60 13.21 5.25
CA TRP A 285 -15.29 12.62 5.00
C TRP A 285 -14.19 13.63 5.33
N THR A 286 -13.45 13.37 6.39
CA THR A 286 -12.26 14.14 6.75
C THR A 286 -11.01 13.36 6.36
N THR A 287 -10.04 14.02 5.73
CA THR A 287 -8.74 13.44 5.34
C THR A 287 -7.61 14.17 6.05
N ILE A 288 -6.67 13.41 6.61
CA ILE A 288 -5.44 13.94 7.19
C ILE A 288 -4.27 13.67 6.25
N LEU A 289 -3.64 14.75 5.77
CA LEU A 289 -2.43 14.73 4.95
C LEU A 289 -1.20 14.98 5.82
N GLY A 290 -0.05 14.53 5.34
CA GLY A 290 1.24 14.81 5.97
C GLY A 290 2.32 13.84 5.54
N PRO A 291 3.60 14.16 5.79
CA PRO A 291 4.72 13.31 5.43
C PRO A 291 4.68 11.96 6.15
N SER A 292 5.40 10.98 5.63
CA SER A 292 5.55 9.68 6.28
C SER A 292 6.22 9.86 7.64
N GLY A 293 5.75 9.13 8.64
CA GLY A 293 6.26 9.22 10.02
C GLY A 293 5.71 10.38 10.86
N SER A 294 4.84 11.25 10.31
CA SER A 294 4.23 12.37 11.05
C SER A 294 3.21 11.96 12.13
N GLY A 295 2.95 10.67 12.31
CA GLY A 295 2.05 10.16 13.34
C GLY A 295 0.62 9.89 12.91
N LYS A 296 0.25 10.06 11.64
CA LYS A 296 -1.12 9.85 11.11
C LYS A 296 -1.68 8.46 11.42
N THR A 297 -0.97 7.42 11.03
CA THR A 297 -1.31 6.03 11.36
C THR A 297 -1.43 5.81 12.86
N SER A 298 -0.50 6.38 13.64
CA SER A 298 -0.53 6.28 15.10
C SER A 298 -1.76 6.92 15.72
N LEU A 299 -2.22 8.04 15.16
CA LEU A 299 -3.46 8.70 15.55
C LEU A 299 -4.68 7.79 15.28
N LEU A 300 -4.79 7.18 14.09
CA LEU A 300 -5.88 6.24 13.81
C LEU A 300 -5.87 5.04 14.77
N TYR A 301 -4.70 4.50 15.08
CA TYR A 301 -4.57 3.38 16.02
C TYR A 301 -4.90 3.78 17.47
N ALA A 302 -4.65 5.03 17.86
CA ALA A 302 -5.08 5.56 19.15
C ALA A 302 -6.61 5.73 19.21
N VAL A 303 -7.20 6.30 18.16
CA VAL A 303 -8.67 6.47 18.05
C VAL A 303 -9.40 5.13 18.09
N VAL A 304 -8.90 4.11 17.36
CA VAL A 304 -9.52 2.77 17.39
C VAL A 304 -9.23 2.00 18.70
N GLY A 305 -8.35 2.53 19.56
CA GLY A 305 -8.01 1.94 20.87
C GLY A 305 -7.02 0.79 20.81
N ARG A 306 -6.21 0.70 19.73
CA ARG A 306 -5.14 -0.30 19.58
C ARG A 306 -3.75 0.23 19.98
N ARG A 307 -3.66 1.52 20.26
CA ARG A 307 -2.45 2.18 20.74
C ARG A 307 -2.81 3.04 21.95
N PRO A 308 -2.02 3.02 23.04
CA PRO A 308 -2.25 3.90 24.17
C PRO A 308 -2.08 5.37 23.76
N CYS A 309 -2.89 6.24 24.34
CA CYS A 309 -2.74 7.69 24.31
C CYS A 309 -2.41 8.20 25.73
N GLN A 310 -1.64 9.29 25.81
CA GLN A 310 -1.16 9.85 27.08
C GLN A 310 -2.02 11.02 27.58
N GLY A 311 -3.12 11.32 26.92
CA GLY A 311 -4.02 12.40 27.32
C GLY A 311 -5.18 12.55 26.34
N GLY A 312 -6.08 13.45 26.69
CA GLY A 312 -7.26 13.74 25.90
C GLY A 312 -8.43 12.79 26.16
N ARG A 313 -9.51 13.04 25.43
CA ARG A 313 -10.76 12.28 25.55
C ARG A 313 -11.27 11.89 24.16
N LEU A 314 -11.83 10.70 24.07
CA LEU A 314 -12.57 10.22 22.91
C LEU A 314 -14.04 10.13 23.30
N LEU A 315 -14.91 10.67 22.47
CA LEU A 315 -16.36 10.59 22.68
C LEU A 315 -17.00 9.95 21.44
N LEU A 316 -17.85 8.96 21.66
CA LEU A 316 -18.69 8.34 20.64
C LEU A 316 -20.13 8.82 20.89
N ARG A 317 -20.69 9.60 19.98
CA ARG A 317 -22.03 10.20 20.12
C ARG A 317 -22.18 10.89 21.48
N GLY A 318 -21.21 11.75 21.86
CA GLY A 318 -21.18 12.47 23.14
C GLY A 318 -20.77 11.63 24.36
N HIS A 319 -20.80 10.30 24.30
CA HIS A 319 -20.46 9.42 25.41
C HIS A 319 -18.98 9.07 25.45
N PRO A 320 -18.35 8.95 26.63
CA PRO A 320 -16.96 8.57 26.75
C PRO A 320 -16.65 7.24 26.09
N LEU A 321 -15.63 7.23 25.20
CA LEU A 321 -15.12 6.05 24.53
C LEU A 321 -13.78 5.65 25.16
N PRO A 322 -13.66 4.47 25.80
CA PRO A 322 -12.41 4.02 26.40
C PRO A 322 -11.24 4.03 25.41
N ALA A 323 -10.07 4.49 25.87
CA ALA A 323 -8.86 4.55 25.06
C ALA A 323 -8.33 3.16 24.66
N ASP A 324 -8.51 2.13 25.52
CA ASP A 324 -8.18 0.74 25.18
C ASP A 324 -9.40 0.01 24.62
N VAL A 325 -9.25 -0.56 23.43
CA VAL A 325 -10.31 -1.34 22.75
C VAL A 325 -10.81 -2.55 23.58
N ARG A 326 -9.99 -3.06 24.51
CA ARG A 326 -10.37 -4.18 25.38
C ARG A 326 -11.44 -3.77 26.41
N GLN A 327 -11.46 -2.49 26.80
CA GLN A 327 -12.42 -1.93 27.74
C GLN A 327 -13.72 -1.47 27.07
N ARG A 328 -13.75 -1.42 25.73
CA ARG A 328 -14.92 -1.05 24.94
C ARG A 328 -15.94 -2.18 24.94
N ASP A 329 -17.19 -1.84 25.09
CA ASP A 329 -18.31 -2.77 24.92
C ASP A 329 -18.48 -3.20 23.44
N ARG A 330 -19.47 -4.05 23.18
CA ARG A 330 -19.72 -4.59 21.83
C ARG A 330 -20.18 -3.52 20.86
N GLU A 331 -20.99 -2.56 21.31
CA GLU A 331 -21.51 -1.49 20.46
C GLU A 331 -20.40 -0.50 20.12
N GLN A 332 -19.59 -0.09 21.09
CA GLN A 332 -18.45 0.79 20.89
C GLN A 332 -17.41 0.18 19.94
N ARG A 333 -17.11 -1.13 20.08
CA ARG A 333 -16.21 -1.85 19.15
C ARG A 333 -16.79 -1.96 17.76
N ARG A 334 -18.10 -2.11 17.61
CA ARG A 334 -18.79 -2.13 16.33
C ARG A 334 -18.77 -0.76 15.66
N ALA A 335 -19.03 0.30 16.42
CA ALA A 335 -19.23 1.64 15.91
C ALA A 335 -17.98 2.26 15.28
N VAL A 336 -16.77 1.90 15.73
CA VAL A 336 -15.51 2.42 15.20
C VAL A 336 -14.71 1.29 14.58
N GLN A 337 -14.55 1.32 13.26
CA GLN A 337 -13.79 0.31 12.52
C GLN A 337 -12.59 0.93 11.80
N LEU A 338 -11.50 0.17 11.70
CA LEU A 338 -10.27 0.55 11.03
C LEU A 338 -9.97 -0.42 9.88
N VAL A 339 -9.60 0.13 8.74
CA VAL A 339 -8.92 -0.56 7.65
C VAL A 339 -7.50 -0.02 7.59
N GLY A 340 -6.53 -0.83 7.90
CA GLY A 340 -5.11 -0.44 7.94
C GLY A 340 -4.44 -0.52 6.58
N GLN A 341 -3.25 0.05 6.51
CA GLN A 341 -2.43 0.14 5.32
C GLN A 341 -2.03 -1.23 4.74
N HIS A 342 -1.85 -2.25 5.59
CA HIS A 342 -1.41 -3.60 5.20
C HIS A 342 -2.49 -4.66 5.50
N PRO A 343 -3.43 -4.88 4.57
CA PRO A 343 -4.52 -5.84 4.77
C PRO A 343 -4.06 -7.29 5.00
N SER A 344 -2.83 -7.61 4.56
CA SER A 344 -2.22 -8.93 4.76
C SER A 344 -2.08 -9.30 6.24
N GLY A 345 -1.77 -8.31 7.11
CA GLY A 345 -1.69 -8.51 8.56
C GLY A 345 -3.05 -8.55 9.27
N GLU A 346 -4.10 -8.08 8.59
CA GLU A 346 -5.45 -8.03 9.16
C GLU A 346 -6.32 -9.24 8.83
N LEU A 347 -6.03 -9.93 7.74
CA LEU A 347 -6.76 -11.10 7.29
C LEU A 347 -6.04 -12.38 7.75
N ASN A 348 -6.66 -13.16 8.63
CA ASN A 348 -6.10 -14.43 9.08
C ASN A 348 -5.93 -15.37 7.86
N PRO A 349 -4.69 -15.79 7.52
CA PRO A 349 -4.42 -16.61 6.33
C PRO A 349 -5.06 -18.00 6.37
N ALA A 350 -5.40 -18.49 7.56
CA ALA A 350 -6.06 -19.80 7.72
C ALA A 350 -7.53 -19.78 7.30
N TYR A 351 -8.19 -18.63 7.30
CA TYR A 351 -9.61 -18.53 6.97
C TYR A 351 -9.83 -18.18 5.50
N ARG A 352 -10.94 -18.71 4.95
CA ARG A 352 -11.44 -18.24 3.64
C ARG A 352 -11.99 -16.83 3.78
N VAL A 353 -11.94 -16.06 2.71
CA VAL A 353 -12.45 -14.67 2.63
C VAL A 353 -13.90 -14.59 3.14
N GLY A 354 -14.77 -15.47 2.69
CA GLY A 354 -16.16 -15.49 3.14
C GLY A 354 -16.31 -15.65 4.65
N VAL A 355 -15.43 -16.42 5.31
CA VAL A 355 -15.42 -16.58 6.77
C VAL A 355 -14.92 -15.29 7.43
N ALA A 356 -13.88 -14.66 6.88
CA ALA A 356 -13.31 -13.43 7.43
C ALA A 356 -14.34 -12.27 7.42
N VAL A 357 -15.07 -12.10 6.31
CA VAL A 357 -16.13 -11.09 6.16
C VAL A 357 -17.38 -11.44 6.98
N ALA A 358 -17.74 -12.72 7.07
CA ALA A 358 -18.90 -13.17 7.82
C ALA A 358 -18.75 -13.09 9.34
N ARG A 359 -17.51 -13.07 9.86
CA ARG A 359 -17.25 -13.08 11.31
C ARG A 359 -17.88 -11.90 12.07
N PRO A 360 -17.73 -10.63 11.65
CA PRO A 360 -18.44 -9.52 12.28
C PRO A 360 -19.95 -9.67 12.24
N LEU A 361 -20.53 -10.17 11.15
CA LEU A 361 -21.98 -10.42 11.03
C LEU A 361 -22.48 -11.41 12.08
N THR A 362 -21.67 -12.41 12.40
CA THR A 362 -22.01 -13.39 13.46
C THR A 362 -21.80 -12.80 14.85
N VAL A 363 -20.59 -12.29 15.10
CA VAL A 363 -20.17 -11.88 16.45
C VAL A 363 -20.85 -10.60 16.90
N LEU A 364 -21.03 -9.64 16.00
CA LEU A 364 -21.56 -8.29 16.31
C LEU A 364 -23.07 -8.18 16.05
N HIS A 365 -23.64 -8.97 15.16
CA HIS A 365 -25.06 -8.87 14.78
C HIS A 365 -25.89 -10.14 15.03
N GLY A 366 -25.25 -11.27 15.35
CA GLY A 366 -25.96 -12.53 15.63
C GLY A 366 -26.68 -13.11 14.42
N LEU A 367 -26.31 -12.76 13.18
CA LEU A 367 -26.98 -13.19 11.96
C LEU A 367 -26.91 -14.70 11.78
N GLY A 368 -28.07 -15.31 11.46
CA GLY A 368 -28.20 -16.73 11.12
C GLY A 368 -27.42 -17.10 9.84
N ARG A 369 -27.21 -18.40 9.62
CA ARG A 369 -26.35 -18.92 8.54
C ARG A 369 -26.74 -18.42 7.14
N ARG A 370 -28.04 -18.39 6.81
CA ARG A 370 -28.54 -17.98 5.48
C ARG A 370 -28.35 -16.49 5.24
N ASP A 371 -28.76 -15.64 6.19
CA ASP A 371 -28.66 -14.19 6.06
C ASP A 371 -27.22 -13.72 6.06
N ARG A 372 -26.37 -14.33 6.89
CA ARG A 372 -24.93 -14.10 6.91
C ARG A 372 -24.28 -14.41 5.56
N ALA A 373 -24.64 -15.52 4.92
CA ALA A 373 -24.08 -15.89 3.62
C ALA A 373 -24.50 -14.87 2.54
N ARG A 374 -25.77 -14.49 2.50
CA ARG A 374 -26.30 -13.48 1.58
C ARG A 374 -25.62 -12.14 1.78
N GLU A 375 -25.52 -11.67 3.02
CA GLU A 375 -24.90 -10.38 3.35
C GLU A 375 -23.40 -10.37 3.06
N THR A 376 -22.69 -11.47 3.29
CA THR A 376 -21.28 -11.62 2.92
C THR A 376 -21.08 -11.41 1.42
N LEU A 377 -21.89 -12.03 0.58
CA LEU A 377 -21.79 -11.87 -0.88
C LEU A 377 -22.16 -10.47 -1.32
N ARG A 378 -23.19 -9.85 -0.70
CA ARG A 378 -23.56 -8.46 -0.97
C ARG A 378 -22.40 -7.50 -0.65
N LEU A 379 -21.76 -7.66 0.50
CA LEU A 379 -20.61 -6.85 0.91
C LEU A 379 -19.39 -7.03 -0.01
N LEU A 380 -19.11 -8.26 -0.47
CA LEU A 380 -18.07 -8.50 -1.46
C LEU A 380 -18.40 -7.83 -2.80
N GLY A 381 -19.64 -7.91 -3.24
CA GLY A 381 -20.12 -7.24 -4.45
C GLY A 381 -20.02 -5.70 -4.35
N SER A 382 -20.33 -5.10 -3.18
CA SER A 382 -20.26 -3.64 -3.00
C SER A 382 -18.84 -3.09 -3.13
N VAL A 383 -17.82 -3.89 -2.81
CA VAL A 383 -16.41 -3.53 -3.00
C VAL A 383 -15.86 -4.01 -4.37
N GLY A 384 -16.71 -4.37 -5.31
CA GLY A 384 -16.32 -4.79 -6.66
C GLY A 384 -15.58 -6.15 -6.69
N LEU A 385 -15.91 -7.07 -5.80
CA LEU A 385 -15.34 -8.42 -5.78
C LEU A 385 -16.39 -9.46 -6.18
N ALA A 386 -16.02 -10.37 -7.07
CA ALA A 386 -16.86 -11.47 -7.51
C ALA A 386 -17.13 -12.49 -6.37
N ALA A 387 -18.26 -13.15 -6.41
CA ALA A 387 -18.72 -14.08 -5.36
C ALA A 387 -17.73 -15.25 -5.11
N GLU A 388 -16.99 -15.68 -6.14
CA GLU A 388 -16.02 -16.77 -6.08
C GLU A 388 -14.86 -16.45 -5.13
N ILE A 389 -14.57 -15.17 -4.92
CA ILE A 389 -13.53 -14.69 -3.98
C ILE A 389 -13.83 -15.18 -2.56
N ALA A 390 -15.10 -15.34 -2.17
CA ALA A 390 -15.50 -15.84 -0.86
C ALA A 390 -14.89 -17.21 -0.51
N ARG A 391 -14.61 -18.04 -1.52
CA ARG A 391 -14.03 -19.39 -1.35
C ARG A 391 -12.51 -19.38 -1.27
N ARG A 392 -11.83 -18.32 -1.72
CA ARG A 392 -10.38 -18.19 -1.73
C ARG A 392 -9.83 -17.89 -0.33
N ARG A 393 -8.54 -18.15 -0.14
CA ARG A 393 -7.80 -17.71 1.05
C ARG A 393 -7.05 -16.41 0.76
N PRO A 394 -6.69 -15.60 1.77
CA PRO A 394 -6.00 -14.31 1.59
C PRO A 394 -4.73 -14.37 0.76
N HIS A 395 -3.93 -15.42 0.89
CA HIS A 395 -2.70 -15.58 0.12
C HIS A 395 -2.93 -15.80 -1.39
N ALA A 396 -4.12 -16.22 -1.80
CA ALA A 396 -4.50 -16.41 -3.21
C ALA A 396 -5.12 -15.14 -3.84
N LEU A 397 -5.07 -13.99 -3.14
CA LEU A 397 -5.59 -12.71 -3.59
C LEU A 397 -4.45 -11.76 -3.99
N SER A 398 -4.73 -10.85 -4.94
CA SER A 398 -3.86 -9.70 -5.18
C SER A 398 -3.90 -8.72 -3.99
N GLY A 399 -2.92 -7.78 -3.92
CA GLY A 399 -2.90 -6.73 -2.90
C GLY A 399 -4.20 -5.95 -2.86
N GLY A 400 -4.68 -5.47 -4.01
CA GLY A 400 -5.93 -4.74 -4.13
C GLY A 400 -7.16 -5.56 -3.77
N GLN A 401 -7.20 -6.87 -4.10
CA GLN A 401 -8.29 -7.75 -3.65
C GLN A 401 -8.30 -7.89 -2.13
N ARG A 402 -7.11 -8.04 -1.49
CA ARG A 402 -7.00 -8.10 -0.02
C ARG A 402 -7.52 -6.82 0.63
N GLN A 403 -7.18 -5.65 0.09
CA GLN A 403 -7.65 -4.36 0.59
C GLN A 403 -9.17 -4.25 0.52
N ARG A 404 -9.78 -4.60 -0.61
CA ARG A 404 -11.23 -4.60 -0.76
C ARG A 404 -11.93 -5.61 0.16
N VAL A 405 -11.31 -6.76 0.44
CA VAL A 405 -11.82 -7.72 1.44
C VAL A 405 -11.75 -7.14 2.85
N ALA A 406 -10.66 -6.45 3.21
CA ALA A 406 -10.54 -5.80 4.52
C ALA A 406 -11.61 -4.71 4.70
N LEU A 407 -11.87 -3.92 3.66
CA LEU A 407 -12.96 -2.95 3.65
C LEU A 407 -14.34 -3.63 3.81
N ALA A 408 -14.63 -4.69 3.04
CA ALA A 408 -15.88 -5.44 3.19
C ALA A 408 -16.07 -6.02 4.60
N ARG A 409 -14.97 -6.47 5.24
CA ARG A 409 -14.98 -6.95 6.63
C ARG A 409 -15.30 -5.82 7.62
N ALA A 410 -14.71 -4.64 7.45
CA ALA A 410 -14.99 -3.48 8.30
C ALA A 410 -16.46 -3.05 8.16
N LEU A 411 -16.98 -2.99 6.93
CA LEU A 411 -18.38 -2.65 6.65
C LEU A 411 -19.37 -3.70 7.20
N ALA A 412 -18.95 -4.97 7.34
CA ALA A 412 -19.76 -6.01 7.96
C ALA A 412 -20.09 -5.71 9.43
N ALA A 413 -19.32 -4.87 10.11
CA ALA A 413 -19.63 -4.39 11.44
C ALA A 413 -20.74 -3.31 11.45
N ARG A 414 -21.12 -2.74 10.32
CA ARG A 414 -22.02 -1.58 10.17
C ARG A 414 -21.57 -0.43 11.07
N PRO A 415 -20.38 0.12 10.84
CA PRO A 415 -19.80 1.15 11.71
C PRO A 415 -20.54 2.49 11.58
N ALA A 416 -20.45 3.31 12.64
CA ALA A 416 -20.81 4.73 12.59
C ALA A 416 -19.61 5.57 12.09
N VAL A 417 -18.39 5.10 12.35
CA VAL A 417 -17.13 5.75 11.98
C VAL A 417 -16.21 4.73 11.32
N LEU A 418 -15.74 5.05 10.12
CA LEU A 418 -14.77 4.28 9.37
C LEU A 418 -13.43 5.03 9.30
N LEU A 419 -12.40 4.41 9.86
CA LEU A 419 -11.03 4.89 9.83
C LEU A 419 -10.28 4.17 8.70
N LEU A 420 -9.59 4.92 7.85
CA LEU A 420 -8.89 4.39 6.68
C LEU A 420 -7.42 4.83 6.68
N ASP A 421 -6.52 3.88 6.68
CA ASP A 421 -5.08 4.13 6.57
C ASP A 421 -4.62 3.79 5.16
N GLU A 422 -4.33 4.82 4.34
CA GLU A 422 -3.91 4.70 2.95
C GLU A 422 -4.86 3.83 2.09
N PRO A 423 -6.13 4.22 1.93
CA PRO A 423 -7.18 3.36 1.36
C PRO A 423 -6.96 2.93 -0.09
N THR A 424 -6.12 3.61 -0.84
CA THR A 424 -5.86 3.35 -2.27
C THR A 424 -4.46 2.88 -2.59
N SER A 425 -3.54 2.84 -1.61
CA SER A 425 -2.10 2.61 -1.83
C SER A 425 -1.74 1.27 -2.50
N ALA A 426 -2.58 0.23 -2.34
CA ALA A 426 -2.37 -1.10 -2.94
C ALA A 426 -3.26 -1.35 -4.17
N LEU A 427 -3.91 -0.31 -4.71
CA LEU A 427 -4.89 -0.41 -5.79
C LEU A 427 -4.36 0.18 -7.09
N ASP A 428 -4.70 -0.44 -8.22
CA ASP A 428 -4.64 0.22 -9.52
C ASP A 428 -5.73 1.30 -9.65
N ARG A 429 -5.58 2.21 -10.62
CA ARG A 429 -6.50 3.35 -10.80
C ARG A 429 -7.97 2.94 -10.91
N ALA A 430 -8.27 1.86 -11.63
CA ALA A 430 -9.66 1.41 -11.80
C ALA A 430 -10.23 0.86 -10.49
N SER A 431 -9.46 0.05 -9.77
CA SER A 431 -9.84 -0.46 -8.44
C SER A 431 -9.94 0.67 -7.39
N ALA A 432 -9.05 1.66 -7.45
CA ALA A 432 -9.11 2.83 -6.57
C ALA A 432 -10.40 3.63 -6.81
N ALA A 433 -10.77 3.89 -8.06
CA ALA A 433 -12.02 4.58 -8.39
C ALA A 433 -13.24 3.87 -7.81
N VAL A 434 -13.33 2.53 -7.96
CA VAL A 434 -14.44 1.73 -7.39
C VAL A 434 -14.53 1.88 -5.88
N VAL A 435 -13.39 1.90 -5.17
CA VAL A 435 -13.37 2.07 -3.71
C VAL A 435 -13.77 3.50 -3.32
N LEU A 436 -13.24 4.51 -4.01
CA LEU A 436 -13.57 5.91 -3.74
C LEU A 436 -15.07 6.19 -3.98
N ASP A 437 -15.63 5.69 -5.08
CA ASP A 437 -17.06 5.82 -5.37
C ASP A 437 -17.93 5.07 -4.35
N LEU A 438 -17.46 3.95 -3.79
CA LEU A 438 -18.13 3.30 -2.68
C LEU A 438 -18.09 4.16 -1.41
N LEU A 439 -16.93 4.73 -1.07
CA LEU A 439 -16.79 5.59 0.10
C LEU A 439 -17.67 6.83 0.00
N ASP A 440 -17.80 7.45 -1.19
CA ASP A 440 -18.71 8.56 -1.44
C ASP A 440 -20.18 8.17 -1.18
N ARG A 441 -20.61 6.99 -1.65
CA ARG A 441 -21.96 6.47 -1.38
C ARG A 441 -22.19 6.22 0.10
N LEU A 442 -21.23 5.59 0.80
CA LEU A 442 -21.32 5.31 2.23
C LEU A 442 -21.38 6.62 3.05
N ARG A 443 -20.62 7.64 2.63
CA ARG A 443 -20.70 8.98 3.19
C ARG A 443 -22.10 9.57 3.01
N ALA A 444 -22.64 9.51 1.80
CA ALA A 444 -24.00 9.99 1.52
C ALA A 444 -25.08 9.24 2.33
N ASP A 445 -24.84 7.96 2.66
CA ASP A 445 -25.68 7.14 3.55
C ASP A 445 -25.47 7.45 5.05
N GLY A 446 -24.68 8.48 5.39
CA GLY A 446 -24.49 8.97 6.76
C GLY A 446 -23.27 8.44 7.50
N LEU A 447 -22.41 7.61 6.87
CA LEU A 447 -21.17 7.12 7.47
C LEU A 447 -20.17 8.27 7.64
N ALA A 448 -19.61 8.43 8.85
CA ALA A 448 -18.49 9.32 9.09
C ALA A 448 -17.17 8.65 8.71
N ILE A 449 -16.36 9.29 7.88
CA ILE A 449 -15.10 8.75 7.36
C ILE A 449 -13.93 9.63 7.80
N LEU A 450 -12.90 8.99 8.37
CA LEU A 450 -11.60 9.60 8.60
C LEU A 450 -10.54 8.81 7.84
N SER A 451 -9.91 9.44 6.86
CA SER A 451 -8.79 8.83 6.13
C SER A 451 -7.47 9.52 6.44
N VAL A 452 -6.39 8.77 6.42
CA VAL A 452 -5.03 9.32 6.36
C VAL A 452 -4.41 8.86 5.07
N THR A 453 -3.76 9.78 4.35
CA THR A 453 -3.15 9.47 3.06
C THR A 453 -2.11 10.51 2.68
N HIS A 454 -1.32 10.19 1.68
CA HIS A 454 -0.50 11.13 0.92
C HIS A 454 -1.00 11.29 -0.54
N ASP A 455 -2.09 10.60 -0.91
CA ASP A 455 -2.67 10.62 -2.25
C ASP A 455 -3.62 11.84 -2.40
N PRO A 456 -3.29 12.81 -3.28
CA PRO A 456 -4.15 13.97 -3.51
C PRO A 456 -5.52 13.60 -4.11
N THR A 457 -5.64 12.46 -4.80
CA THR A 457 -6.92 12.00 -5.36
C THR A 457 -7.93 11.63 -4.25
N VAL A 458 -7.45 11.05 -3.17
CA VAL A 458 -8.27 10.76 -1.98
C VAL A 458 -8.63 12.06 -1.26
N ALA A 459 -7.67 12.98 -1.10
CA ALA A 459 -7.90 14.26 -0.46
C ALA A 459 -8.92 15.12 -1.20
N ALA A 460 -8.91 15.10 -2.54
CA ALA A 460 -9.86 15.84 -3.37
C ALA A 460 -11.33 15.37 -3.24
N ARG A 461 -11.56 14.14 -2.72
CA ARG A 461 -12.91 13.61 -2.44
C ARG A 461 -13.43 13.98 -1.04
N ALA A 462 -12.53 14.38 -0.14
CA ALA A 462 -12.89 14.71 1.23
C ALA A 462 -13.59 16.08 1.33
N ASP A 463 -14.52 16.18 2.27
CA ASP A 463 -15.20 17.45 2.59
C ASP A 463 -14.26 18.38 3.38
N ARG A 464 -13.32 17.80 4.12
CA ARG A 464 -12.39 18.52 4.98
C ARG A 464 -11.01 17.90 4.91
N VAL A 465 -9.98 18.72 4.73
CA VAL A 465 -8.58 18.29 4.69
C VAL A 465 -7.82 18.95 5.84
N LEU A 466 -7.15 18.10 6.63
CA LEU A 466 -6.29 18.51 7.73
C LEU A 466 -4.85 18.13 7.42
N HIS A 467 -3.90 18.91 7.90
CA HIS A 467 -2.48 18.64 7.77
C HIS A 467 -1.84 18.43 9.14
N VAL A 468 -0.92 17.47 9.23
CA VAL A 468 -0.05 17.37 10.41
C VAL A 468 1.09 18.36 10.27
N HIS A 469 1.04 19.45 11.05
CA HIS A 469 2.08 20.47 11.12
C HIS A 469 2.50 20.69 12.57
N HIS A 470 3.80 20.64 12.85
CA HIS A 470 4.34 20.74 14.22
C HIS A 470 3.60 19.86 15.24
N ARG A 471 3.28 18.61 14.85
CA ARG A 471 2.58 17.60 15.68
C ARG A 471 1.11 17.93 16.00
N ARG A 472 0.55 18.97 15.42
CA ARG A 472 -0.87 19.35 15.55
C ARG A 472 -1.60 19.15 14.23
N LEU A 473 -2.93 19.10 14.30
CA LEU A 473 -3.77 19.12 13.11
C LEU A 473 -4.14 20.58 12.79
N VAL A 474 -3.84 20.99 11.55
CA VAL A 474 -4.16 22.32 11.02
C VAL A 474 -5.06 22.14 9.80
N GLU A 475 -6.09 22.95 9.68
CA GLU A 475 -6.99 22.96 8.54
C GLU A 475 -6.32 23.58 7.32
N GLY A 476 -6.35 22.89 6.17
CA GLY A 476 -5.78 23.34 4.91
C GLY A 476 -6.77 23.23 3.78
N ARG A 477 -6.70 24.10 2.78
CA ARG A 477 -7.41 23.92 1.50
C ARG A 477 -6.62 22.94 0.63
N PRO A 478 -7.24 22.07 -0.17
CA PRO A 478 -6.56 21.12 -1.06
C PRO A 478 -5.54 21.76 -2.01
N ASP A 479 -5.76 23.04 -2.39
CA ASP A 479 -4.95 23.77 -3.36
C ASP A 479 -4.30 25.06 -2.79
N GLY A 480 -4.28 25.24 -1.45
CA GLY A 480 -3.74 26.44 -0.82
C GLY A 480 -2.32 26.23 -0.32
N PRO A 481 -1.43 27.26 -0.38
CA PRO A 481 -0.16 27.21 0.31
C PRO A 481 -0.40 27.00 1.81
N LEU A 482 0.45 26.19 2.45
CA LEU A 482 0.43 26.01 3.91
C LEU A 482 0.46 27.39 4.59
N PRO A 483 -0.35 27.64 5.62
CA PRO A 483 -0.32 28.92 6.32
C PRO A 483 1.09 29.14 6.88
N HIS A 484 1.75 30.19 6.38
CA HIS A 484 3.00 30.65 6.94
C HIS A 484 2.72 31.08 8.38
N THR A 485 3.28 30.38 9.34
CA THR A 485 3.30 30.86 10.72
C THR A 485 4.26 32.06 10.75
N ASP A 486 3.70 33.24 10.89
CA ASP A 486 4.46 34.45 11.27
C ASP A 486 5.18 34.17 12.59
N ASN A 487 6.47 33.94 12.48
CA ASN A 487 7.38 33.84 13.62
C ASN A 487 7.70 35.28 14.08
N ARG A 488 6.70 35.99 14.62
CA ARG A 488 6.97 37.20 15.40
C ARG A 488 7.42 36.75 16.78
N THR A 489 8.70 36.54 16.91
CA THR A 489 9.44 36.58 18.15
C THR A 489 9.12 37.89 18.88
N GLU A 490 8.47 37.79 20.02
CA GLU A 490 8.50 38.86 21.04
C GLU A 490 9.92 38.97 21.58
N GLU A 491 10.74 39.78 20.91
CA GLU A 491 11.82 40.50 21.56
C GLU A 491 11.26 41.83 22.09
N SER A 492 10.96 41.87 23.34
CA SER A 492 10.76 43.10 24.11
C SER A 492 11.12 42.77 25.55
N GLY A 493 12.30 43.17 25.96
CA GLY A 493 12.60 44.32 26.75
C GLY A 493 13.17 43.93 28.08
N ALA A 494 14.49 43.82 28.14
CA ALA A 494 15.23 44.07 29.38
C ALA A 494 15.66 45.54 29.39
N ARG A 495 15.08 46.29 30.30
CA ARG A 495 15.73 47.43 30.98
C ARG A 495 15.38 47.37 32.45
#